data_a31d6279dced98092f624bf284f03af6
#
_entry.id   a31d6279dced98092f624bf284f03af6
#
_cell.length_a   1.000
_cell.length_b   1.000
_cell.length_c   1.000
_cell.angle_alpha   90.00
_cell.angle_beta   90.00
_cell.angle_gamma   90.00
#
_symmetry.space_group_name_H-M   'P 1'
#
loop_
_entity.id
_entity.type
_entity.pdbx_description
1 polymer ?
#
loop_
_entity_poly.entity_id
_entity_poly.type
_entity_poly.pdbx_seq_one_letter_code
_entity_poly.pdbx_strand_id
1 'polypeptide(L)'
;MRGFAKSEYLLMGEEAEEKAKAYTDAGQDPETVCGLADQMIAPEDNAVCYYTFKSVKEASVENPTRQALINYALQFIGNPYVWRGTDPVHGADCSGFAQHVYAQFGIGLPRTSAAQSQYGMKIPVSEAAPGDLIFYAKNGQVYHVVIYIGNGRTVEAASTRSGICSHGVNYANAVWATRLLS
;
A
#
# COMPACT_ATOMS: atom_id res chain seq x y z
N MET A 1 1.69 1.06 16.97
CA MET A 1 1.12 2.28 17.59
C MET A 1 -0.26 2.46 16.99
N ARG A 2 -1.35 2.44 17.76
CA ARG A 2 -2.71 2.68 17.27
C ARG A 2 -2.99 4.17 17.39
N GLY A 3 -3.51 4.79 16.34
CA GLY A 3 -3.91 6.19 16.35
C GLY A 3 -5.37 6.32 15.95
N PHE A 4 -6.09 7.25 16.57
CA PHE A 4 -7.47 7.62 16.21
C PHE A 4 -7.46 9.10 15.84
N ALA A 5 -8.08 9.44 14.73
CA ALA A 5 -8.23 10.82 14.34
C ALA A 5 -9.70 11.19 14.26
N LYS A 6 -10.09 12.26 14.93
CA LYS A 6 -11.28 13.03 14.68
C LYS A 6 -10.87 14.22 13.83
N SER A 7 -11.77 14.81 13.05
CA SER A 7 -11.48 15.90 12.12
C SER A 7 -10.64 17.06 12.68
N GLU A 8 -10.43 17.09 13.99
CA GLU A 8 -9.69 18.14 14.69
C GLU A 8 -8.48 17.60 15.48
N TYR A 9 -8.33 16.27 15.69
CA TYR A 9 -7.27 15.72 16.54
C TYR A 9 -6.81 14.34 16.07
N LEU A 10 -5.50 14.19 15.95
CA LEU A 10 -4.85 12.90 15.85
C LEU A 10 -4.48 12.44 17.26
N LEU A 11 -5.13 11.38 17.75
CA LEU A 11 -4.74 10.78 19.02
C LEU A 11 -3.74 9.66 18.76
N MET A 12 -2.63 9.66 19.50
CA MET A 12 -1.57 8.66 19.36
C MET A 12 -1.14 8.13 20.73
N GLY A 13 -0.65 6.88 20.76
CA GLY A 13 -0.13 6.28 21.98
C GLY A 13 -1.21 6.00 23.02
N GLU A 14 -0.92 6.32 24.30
CA GLU A 14 -1.77 6.01 25.45
C GLU A 14 -3.18 6.64 25.34
N GLU A 15 -3.29 7.86 24.85
CA GLU A 15 -4.59 8.52 24.64
C GLU A 15 -5.50 7.79 23.65
N ALA A 16 -4.91 7.20 22.61
CA ALA A 16 -5.64 6.41 21.63
C ALA A 16 -6.13 5.09 22.24
N GLU A 17 -5.30 4.47 23.08
CA GLU A 17 -5.66 3.22 23.77
C GLU A 17 -6.76 3.44 24.82
N GLU A 18 -6.68 4.54 25.57
CA GLU A 18 -7.69 4.89 26.58
C GLU A 18 -9.07 5.16 25.93
N LYS A 19 -9.08 5.83 24.78
CA LYS A 19 -10.31 6.06 24.01
C LYS A 19 -10.86 4.80 23.36
N ALA A 20 -10.00 3.92 22.84
CA ALA A 20 -10.42 2.62 22.32
C ALA A 20 -11.09 1.76 23.42
N LYS A 21 -10.50 1.78 24.62
CA LYS A 21 -11.07 1.11 25.79
C LYS A 21 -12.44 1.68 26.19
N ALA A 22 -12.59 3.01 26.16
CA ALA A 22 -13.87 3.66 26.46
C ALA A 22 -14.98 3.24 25.47
N TYR A 23 -14.67 3.05 24.19
CA TYR A 23 -15.63 2.53 23.21
C TYR A 23 -15.97 1.06 23.48
N THR A 24 -15.00 0.24 23.84
CA THR A 24 -15.23 -1.17 24.19
C THR A 24 -16.08 -1.29 25.45
N ASP A 25 -15.80 -0.48 26.46
CA ASP A 25 -16.57 -0.44 27.72
C ASP A 25 -18.01 0.06 27.49
N ALA A 26 -18.24 0.87 26.44
CA ALA A 26 -19.57 1.32 26.01
C ALA A 26 -20.29 0.30 25.10
N GLY A 27 -19.72 -0.89 24.90
CA GLY A 27 -20.28 -1.94 24.04
C GLY A 27 -20.19 -1.64 22.54
N GLN A 28 -19.36 -0.68 22.16
CA GLN A 28 -19.07 -0.36 20.76
C GLN A 28 -17.77 -1.02 20.35
N ASP A 29 -17.76 -1.63 19.17
CA ASP A 29 -16.54 -2.17 18.58
C ASP A 29 -15.66 -1.02 18.05
N PRO A 30 -14.47 -0.78 18.63
CA PRO A 30 -13.57 0.28 18.19
C PRO A 30 -13.16 0.14 16.72
N GLU A 31 -13.13 -1.08 16.19
CA GLU A 31 -12.81 -1.33 14.76
C GLU A 31 -13.95 -0.87 13.84
N THR A 32 -15.19 -1.00 14.29
CA THR A 32 -16.36 -0.50 13.53
C THR A 32 -16.40 1.03 13.54
N VAL A 33 -16.10 1.66 14.68
CA VAL A 33 -16.04 3.13 14.78
C VAL A 33 -14.87 3.70 13.99
N CYS A 34 -13.73 3.00 13.99
CA CYS A 34 -12.56 3.36 13.16
C CYS A 34 -12.78 3.02 11.67
N GLY A 35 -13.53 1.96 11.36
CA GLY A 35 -13.89 1.61 9.98
C GLY A 35 -14.77 2.67 9.30
N LEU A 36 -15.56 3.41 10.08
CA LEU A 36 -16.27 4.59 9.59
C LEU A 36 -15.33 5.74 9.24
N ALA A 37 -14.16 5.86 9.88
CA ALA A 37 -13.14 6.85 9.53
C ALA A 37 -12.46 6.54 8.19
N ASP A 38 -12.34 5.27 7.81
CA ASP A 38 -11.86 4.87 6.47
C ASP A 38 -12.78 5.35 5.33
N GLN A 39 -14.03 5.66 5.63
CA GLN A 39 -15.01 6.19 4.68
C GLN A 39 -15.18 7.72 4.75
N MET A 40 -14.63 8.35 5.77
CA MET A 40 -14.62 9.81 5.87
C MET A 40 -13.56 10.36 4.90
N ILE A 41 -14.01 10.70 3.71
CA ILE A 41 -13.27 11.56 2.79
C ILE A 41 -12.95 12.84 3.55
N ALA A 42 -11.66 13.17 3.66
CA ALA A 42 -11.24 14.42 4.25
C ALA A 42 -12.00 15.60 3.62
N PRO A 43 -12.39 16.62 4.40
CA PRO A 43 -12.94 17.83 3.85
C PRO A 43 -11.97 18.43 2.81
N GLU A 44 -12.52 19.05 1.78
CA GLU A 44 -11.86 19.41 0.51
C GLU A 44 -10.59 20.26 0.62
N ASP A 45 -10.28 20.76 1.80
CA ASP A 45 -9.22 21.76 2.05
C ASP A 45 -8.10 21.27 2.99
N ASN A 46 -8.16 20.06 3.54
CA ASN A 46 -7.06 19.48 4.31
C ASN A 46 -6.98 17.97 4.10
N ALA A 47 -6.18 17.56 3.15
CA ALA A 47 -5.89 16.16 2.90
C ALA A 47 -5.01 15.55 4.02
N VAL A 48 -5.57 15.37 5.20
CA VAL A 48 -4.99 14.50 6.21
C VAL A 48 -5.59 13.13 5.97
N CYS A 49 -4.86 12.27 5.31
CA CYS A 49 -5.22 10.86 5.16
C CYS A 49 -5.13 10.19 6.53
N TYR A 50 -6.26 9.84 7.11
CA TYR A 50 -6.30 9.06 8.33
C TYR A 50 -6.11 7.60 7.99
N TYR A 51 -4.99 7.04 8.41
CA TYR A 51 -4.76 5.61 8.32
C TYR A 51 -5.10 4.98 9.67
N THR A 52 -6.21 4.26 9.75
CA THR A 52 -6.28 3.18 10.71
C THR A 52 -5.25 2.16 10.26
N PHE A 53 -4.11 2.11 10.94
CA PHE A 53 -3.34 0.88 10.93
C PHE A 53 -4.21 -0.17 11.64
N LYS A 54 -5.15 -0.80 10.93
CA LYS A 54 -5.44 -2.17 11.27
C LYS A 54 -4.06 -2.79 11.36
N SER A 55 -3.70 -3.31 12.53
CA SER A 55 -2.62 -4.27 12.56
C SER A 55 -3.05 -5.29 11.50
N VAL A 56 -2.54 -5.12 10.30
CA VAL A 56 -2.52 -6.19 9.33
C VAL A 56 -1.94 -7.29 10.18
N LYS A 57 -2.71 -8.33 10.53
CA LYS A 57 -2.14 -9.56 11.04
C LYS A 57 -1.07 -9.82 10.01
N GLU A 58 0.17 -9.50 10.38
CA GLU A 58 1.31 -9.68 9.52
C GLU A 58 1.18 -11.14 9.12
N ALA A 59 0.84 -11.36 7.86
CA ALA A 59 1.09 -12.65 7.27
C ALA A 59 2.57 -12.82 7.58
N SER A 60 2.92 -13.74 8.47
CA SER A 60 4.28 -13.93 8.92
C SER A 60 5.12 -14.09 7.66
N VAL A 61 5.79 -13.01 7.27
CA VAL A 61 6.62 -13.01 6.09
C VAL A 61 7.87 -13.73 6.56
N GLU A 62 7.98 -15.00 6.23
CA GLU A 62 9.09 -15.88 6.65
C GLU A 62 10.46 -15.33 6.17
N ASN A 63 10.45 -14.39 5.22
CA ASN A 63 11.64 -13.77 4.67
C ASN A 63 11.80 -12.33 5.19
N PRO A 64 12.79 -12.04 6.06
CA PRO A 64 13.03 -10.71 6.62
C PRO A 64 13.22 -9.62 5.56
N THR A 65 13.78 -9.96 4.39
CA THR A 65 13.98 -9.01 3.29
C THR A 65 12.64 -8.57 2.69
N ARG A 66 11.69 -9.49 2.51
CA ARG A 66 10.34 -9.19 2.00
C ARG A 66 9.58 -8.28 2.95
N GLN A 67 9.64 -8.57 4.26
CA GLN A 67 9.01 -7.72 5.28
C GLN A 67 9.63 -6.32 5.31
N ALA A 68 10.96 -6.23 5.22
CA ALA A 68 11.66 -4.94 5.19
C ALA A 68 11.26 -4.12 3.93
N LEU A 69 11.13 -4.76 2.77
CA LEU A 69 10.68 -4.11 1.53
C LEU A 69 9.26 -3.56 1.68
N ILE A 70 8.35 -4.34 2.23
CA ILE A 70 6.97 -3.91 2.47
C ILE A 70 6.94 -2.73 3.45
N ASN A 71 7.62 -2.84 4.59
CA ASN A 71 7.69 -1.78 5.58
C ASN A 71 8.27 -0.49 4.99
N TYR A 72 9.28 -0.61 4.12
CA TYR A 72 9.83 0.54 3.42
C TYR A 72 8.82 1.15 2.43
N ALA A 73 8.12 0.35 1.66
CA ALA A 73 7.11 0.82 0.73
C ALA A 73 5.95 1.54 1.42
N LEU A 74 5.51 1.04 2.58
CA LEU A 74 4.39 1.60 3.35
C LEU A 74 4.69 3.00 3.91
N GLN A 75 5.97 3.38 4.10
CA GLN A 75 6.35 4.70 4.59
C GLN A 75 5.96 5.85 3.65
N PHE A 76 5.76 5.56 2.38
CA PHE A 76 5.44 6.56 1.36
C PHE A 76 3.95 6.78 1.14
N ILE A 77 3.09 6.04 1.86
CA ILE A 77 1.64 6.22 1.76
C ILE A 77 1.27 7.67 2.12
N GLY A 78 0.42 8.29 1.29
CA GLY A 78 0.03 9.69 1.40
C GLY A 78 0.85 10.64 0.53
N ASN A 79 1.99 10.22 0.00
CA ASN A 79 2.82 11.03 -0.89
C ASN A 79 2.22 11.12 -2.30
N PRO A 80 2.56 12.17 -3.06
CA PRO A 80 1.91 12.46 -4.32
C PRO A 80 2.25 11.47 -5.43
N TYR A 81 1.29 11.26 -6.34
CA TYR A 81 1.54 10.66 -7.64
C TYR A 81 1.96 11.73 -8.65
N VAL A 82 3.08 11.50 -9.33
CA VAL A 82 3.53 12.35 -10.44
C VAL A 82 3.83 11.46 -11.65
N TRP A 83 3.18 11.71 -12.76
CA TRP A 83 3.43 10.99 -14.01
C TRP A 83 4.90 11.10 -14.42
N ARG A 84 5.54 9.96 -14.69
CA ARG A 84 6.99 9.80 -14.94
C ARG A 84 7.89 10.12 -13.73
N GLY A 85 7.33 10.39 -12.55
CA GLY A 85 8.10 10.56 -11.33
C GLY A 85 8.71 9.26 -10.85
N THR A 86 9.85 9.36 -10.14
CA THR A 86 10.60 8.22 -9.60
C THR A 86 11.00 8.42 -8.14
N ASP A 87 10.67 9.57 -7.58
CA ASP A 87 10.92 9.92 -6.19
C ASP A 87 9.60 9.83 -5.39
N PRO A 88 9.40 8.78 -4.57
CA PRO A 88 8.15 8.64 -3.83
C PRO A 88 7.94 9.68 -2.74
N VAL A 89 8.93 10.51 -2.42
CA VAL A 89 8.76 11.63 -1.48
C VAL A 89 8.13 12.84 -2.18
N HIS A 90 8.61 13.18 -3.39
CA HIS A 90 8.16 14.36 -4.13
C HIS A 90 7.21 14.03 -5.29
N GLY A 91 7.07 12.76 -5.60
CA GLY A 91 6.12 12.23 -6.58
C GLY A 91 6.70 11.10 -7.43
N ALA A 92 5.96 10.01 -7.50
CA ALA A 92 6.27 8.85 -8.32
C ALA A 92 5.03 8.37 -9.09
N ASP A 93 5.24 7.77 -10.27
CA ASP A 93 4.22 6.95 -10.91
C ASP A 93 4.32 5.48 -10.42
N CYS A 94 3.42 4.61 -10.85
CA CYS A 94 3.33 3.24 -10.38
C CYS A 94 4.66 2.47 -10.54
N SER A 95 5.27 2.55 -11.71
CA SER A 95 6.54 1.85 -12.00
C SER A 95 7.76 2.56 -11.41
N GLY A 96 7.73 3.88 -11.29
CA GLY A 96 8.76 4.65 -10.61
C GLY A 96 8.78 4.39 -9.10
N PHE A 97 7.60 4.24 -8.50
CA PHE A 97 7.47 3.82 -7.11
C PHE A 97 8.04 2.42 -6.87
N ALA A 98 7.64 1.43 -7.67
CA ALA A 98 8.19 0.08 -7.60
C ALA A 98 9.71 0.09 -7.82
N GLN A 99 10.19 0.84 -8.82
CA GLN A 99 11.62 0.97 -9.11
C GLN A 99 12.41 1.51 -7.90
N HIS A 100 11.91 2.56 -7.26
CA HIS A 100 12.54 3.16 -6.08
C HIS A 100 12.59 2.19 -4.89
N VAL A 101 11.45 1.54 -4.59
CA VAL A 101 11.37 0.60 -3.47
C VAL A 101 12.33 -0.57 -3.65
N TYR A 102 12.34 -1.20 -4.81
CA TYR A 102 13.22 -2.34 -5.06
C TYR A 102 14.71 -1.97 -5.14
N ALA A 103 15.03 -0.76 -5.64
CA ALA A 103 16.41 -0.25 -5.67
C ALA A 103 17.04 -0.15 -4.27
N GLN A 104 16.24 0.16 -3.24
CA GLN A 104 16.69 0.16 -1.84
C GLN A 104 17.19 -1.21 -1.37
N PHE A 105 16.72 -2.28 -2.01
CA PHE A 105 17.10 -3.68 -1.72
C PHE A 105 18.05 -4.26 -2.77
N GLY A 106 18.70 -3.40 -3.56
CA GLY A 106 19.71 -3.78 -4.55
C GLY A 106 19.14 -4.37 -5.85
N ILE A 107 17.82 -4.26 -6.06
CA ILE A 107 17.15 -4.78 -7.26
C ILE A 107 16.82 -3.63 -8.21
N GLY A 108 17.56 -3.56 -9.33
CA GLY A 108 17.31 -2.58 -10.38
C GLY A 108 16.16 -3.00 -11.30
N LEU A 109 15.04 -2.27 -11.26
CA LEU A 109 13.89 -2.52 -12.12
C LEU A 109 13.93 -1.64 -13.38
N PRO A 110 13.40 -2.11 -14.52
CA PRO A 110 13.13 -1.26 -15.68
C PRO A 110 12.18 -0.11 -15.36
N ARG A 111 12.21 0.97 -16.17
CA ARG A 111 11.42 2.17 -15.87
C ARG A 111 9.92 2.00 -16.02
N THR A 112 9.44 1.19 -16.94
CA THR A 112 8.00 1.10 -17.24
C THR A 112 7.37 -0.16 -16.69
N SER A 113 6.09 -0.10 -16.31
CA SER A 113 5.34 -1.27 -15.82
C SER A 113 5.33 -2.42 -16.84
N ALA A 114 5.25 -2.12 -18.12
CA ALA A 114 5.31 -3.13 -19.17
C ALA A 114 6.67 -3.85 -19.21
N ALA A 115 7.79 -3.12 -19.07
CA ALA A 115 9.12 -3.72 -19.00
C ALA A 115 9.33 -4.48 -17.68
N GLN A 116 8.85 -3.94 -16.55
CA GLN A 116 8.91 -4.61 -15.24
C GLN A 116 8.13 -5.93 -15.24
N SER A 117 7.04 -6.01 -16.00
CA SER A 117 6.22 -7.22 -16.11
C SER A 117 6.93 -8.40 -16.82
N GLN A 118 8.05 -8.13 -17.44
CA GLN A 118 8.93 -9.12 -18.08
C GLN A 118 10.20 -9.39 -17.25
N TYR A 119 10.33 -8.76 -16.07
CA TYR A 119 11.51 -8.85 -15.23
C TYR A 119 11.24 -9.72 -14.00
N GLY A 120 12.08 -10.72 -13.75
CA GLY A 120 11.90 -11.70 -12.69
C GLY A 120 11.12 -12.94 -13.11
N MET A 121 10.80 -13.79 -12.11
CA MET A 121 10.06 -15.02 -12.34
C MET A 121 8.56 -14.74 -12.41
N LYS A 122 7.97 -15.01 -13.57
CA LYS A 122 6.53 -14.85 -13.78
C LYS A 122 5.74 -15.97 -13.10
N ILE A 123 4.74 -15.59 -12.30
CA ILE A 123 3.90 -16.51 -11.55
C ILE A 123 2.41 -16.13 -11.68
N PRO A 124 1.48 -17.07 -11.45
CA PRO A 124 0.07 -16.74 -11.30
C PRO A 124 -0.17 -15.76 -10.15
N VAL A 125 -1.17 -14.88 -10.27
CA VAL A 125 -1.53 -13.93 -9.19
C VAL A 125 -1.91 -14.66 -7.89
N SER A 126 -2.52 -15.85 -8.01
CA SER A 126 -2.89 -16.70 -6.86
C SER A 126 -1.70 -17.22 -6.04
N GLU A 127 -0.51 -17.21 -6.64
CA GLU A 127 0.74 -17.63 -6.00
C GLU A 127 1.59 -16.45 -5.52
N ALA A 128 1.07 -15.22 -5.68
CA ALA A 128 1.78 -14.03 -5.23
C ALA A 128 2.00 -14.05 -3.72
N ALA A 129 3.24 -13.86 -3.31
CA ALA A 129 3.66 -13.70 -1.93
C ALA A 129 3.94 -12.22 -1.61
N PRO A 130 3.84 -11.81 -0.34
CA PRO A 130 4.20 -10.44 0.06
C PRO A 130 5.57 -10.01 -0.50
N GLY A 131 5.64 -8.83 -1.12
CA GLY A 131 6.82 -8.34 -1.81
C GLY A 131 6.95 -8.79 -3.28
N ASP A 132 5.98 -9.49 -3.87
CA ASP A 132 5.92 -9.72 -5.32
C ASP A 132 5.23 -8.54 -6.02
N LEU A 133 5.53 -8.31 -7.29
CA LEU A 133 4.85 -7.32 -8.12
C LEU A 133 3.64 -7.96 -8.82
N ILE A 134 2.48 -7.31 -8.76
CA ILE A 134 1.29 -7.68 -9.54
C ILE A 134 1.09 -6.67 -10.67
N PHE A 135 0.74 -7.16 -11.86
CA PHE A 135 0.55 -6.34 -13.05
C PHE A 135 -0.89 -6.36 -13.51
N TYR A 136 -1.39 -5.18 -13.86
CA TYR A 136 -2.71 -5.00 -14.44
C TYR A 136 -2.59 -4.68 -15.93
N ALA A 137 -3.44 -5.34 -16.73
CA ALA A 137 -3.46 -5.16 -18.17
C ALA A 137 -4.88 -4.87 -18.67
N LYS A 138 -4.94 -4.18 -19.81
CA LYS A 138 -6.15 -3.93 -20.57
C LYS A 138 -5.84 -4.13 -22.05
N ASN A 139 -6.66 -4.88 -22.75
CA ASN A 139 -6.46 -5.21 -24.18
C ASN A 139 -5.06 -5.81 -24.45
N GLY A 140 -4.56 -6.65 -23.55
CA GLY A 140 -3.24 -7.29 -23.66
C GLY A 140 -2.05 -6.40 -23.34
N GLN A 141 -2.27 -5.13 -23.00
CA GLN A 141 -1.19 -4.20 -22.63
C GLN A 141 -1.15 -3.94 -21.12
N VAL A 142 0.02 -4.17 -20.51
CA VAL A 142 0.25 -3.82 -19.11
C VAL A 142 0.30 -2.31 -18.97
N TYR A 143 -0.56 -1.77 -18.11
CA TYR A 143 -0.66 -0.34 -17.88
C TYR A 143 -0.31 0.07 -16.43
N HIS A 144 -0.29 -0.89 -15.49
CA HIS A 144 -0.08 -0.59 -14.08
C HIS A 144 0.67 -1.71 -13.37
N VAL A 145 1.38 -1.35 -12.30
CA VAL A 145 2.11 -2.27 -11.42
C VAL A 145 1.89 -1.88 -9.98
N VAL A 146 1.75 -2.88 -9.12
CA VAL A 146 1.54 -2.71 -7.68
C VAL A 146 2.44 -3.67 -6.91
N ILE A 147 2.83 -3.33 -5.68
CA ILE A 147 3.55 -4.20 -4.76
C ILE A 147 2.53 -4.94 -3.91
N TYR A 148 2.53 -6.27 -3.94
CA TYR A 148 1.65 -7.08 -3.11
C TYR A 148 2.17 -7.11 -1.67
N ILE A 149 1.31 -6.84 -0.69
CA ILE A 149 1.65 -6.79 0.73
C ILE A 149 1.01 -7.91 1.55
N GLY A 150 0.36 -8.87 0.89
CA GLY A 150 -0.35 -9.96 1.55
C GLY A 150 -1.83 -9.67 1.80
N ASN A 151 -2.57 -10.70 2.20
CA ASN A 151 -4.00 -10.61 2.54
C ASN A 151 -4.88 -9.95 1.47
N GLY A 152 -4.55 -10.13 0.19
CA GLY A 152 -5.28 -9.51 -0.92
C GLY A 152 -5.09 -8.00 -1.05
N ARG A 153 -4.04 -7.43 -0.43
CA ARG A 153 -3.77 -5.99 -0.44
C ARG A 153 -2.48 -5.64 -1.18
N THR A 154 -2.44 -4.40 -1.66
CA THR A 154 -1.29 -3.83 -2.38
C THR A 154 -0.89 -2.49 -1.78
N VAL A 155 0.33 -2.05 -2.06
CA VAL A 155 0.76 -0.66 -1.96
C VAL A 155 1.24 -0.19 -3.33
N GLU A 156 0.83 1.00 -3.72
CA GLU A 156 1.02 1.50 -5.09
C GLU A 156 0.94 3.02 -5.20
N ALA A 157 1.59 3.58 -6.21
CA ALA A 157 1.29 4.94 -6.65
C ALA A 157 0.14 4.85 -7.67
N ALA A 158 -1.08 5.16 -7.24
CA ALA A 158 -2.30 4.83 -7.97
C ALA A 158 -2.70 5.89 -8.99
N SER A 159 -2.82 7.13 -8.59
CA SER A 159 -3.26 8.25 -9.45
C SER A 159 -2.92 9.60 -8.82
N THR A 160 -3.05 10.68 -9.61
CA THR A 160 -2.89 12.06 -9.10
C THR A 160 -3.90 12.41 -8.01
N ARG A 161 -5.05 11.74 -7.96
CA ARG A 161 -6.07 11.94 -6.94
C ARG A 161 -5.74 11.20 -5.64
N SER A 162 -5.21 9.99 -5.74
CA SER A 162 -5.02 9.08 -4.59
C SER A 162 -3.59 9.09 -4.07
N GLY A 163 -2.62 9.56 -4.86
CA GLY A 163 -1.22 9.46 -4.50
C GLY A 163 -0.72 8.02 -4.36
N ILE A 164 0.21 7.83 -3.45
CA ILE A 164 0.68 6.52 -3.01
C ILE A 164 -0.26 6.04 -1.89
N CYS A 165 -0.85 4.86 -2.07
CA CYS A 165 -1.89 4.35 -1.19
C CYS A 165 -1.93 2.81 -1.17
N SER A 166 -2.73 2.25 -0.28
CA SER A 166 -2.97 0.81 -0.20
C SER A 166 -4.39 0.49 -0.63
N HIS A 167 -4.53 -0.46 -1.56
CA HIS A 167 -5.82 -0.94 -2.06
C HIS A 167 -5.94 -2.47 -1.96
N GLY A 168 -7.14 -2.98 -2.19
CA GLY A 168 -7.34 -4.40 -2.48
C GLY A 168 -6.82 -4.75 -3.89
N VAL A 169 -6.32 -5.98 -4.08
CA VAL A 169 -5.94 -6.46 -5.41
C VAL A 169 -7.13 -6.40 -6.36
N ASN A 170 -6.97 -5.73 -7.49
CA ASN A 170 -7.96 -5.73 -8.56
C ASN A 170 -7.82 -6.99 -9.42
N TYR A 171 -8.38 -8.10 -8.94
CA TYR A 171 -8.29 -9.40 -9.63
C TYR A 171 -8.92 -9.41 -11.03
N ALA A 172 -9.84 -8.51 -11.34
CA ALA A 172 -10.45 -8.44 -12.66
C ALA A 172 -9.48 -7.97 -13.76
N ASN A 173 -8.48 -7.18 -13.37
CA ASN A 173 -7.47 -6.64 -14.29
C ASN A 173 -6.06 -7.23 -14.04
N ALA A 174 -5.87 -8.01 -12.96
CA ALA A 174 -4.61 -8.66 -12.66
C ALA A 174 -4.35 -9.80 -13.64
N VAL A 175 -3.21 -9.76 -14.30
CA VAL A 175 -2.85 -10.73 -15.33
C VAL A 175 -1.81 -11.75 -14.89
N TRP A 176 -0.79 -11.32 -14.15
CA TRP A 176 0.22 -12.16 -13.51
C TRP A 176 0.98 -11.37 -12.46
N ALA A 177 1.79 -12.06 -11.69
CA ALA A 177 2.77 -11.44 -10.79
C ALA A 177 4.20 -11.79 -11.24
N THR A 178 5.19 -11.02 -10.77
CA THR A 178 6.60 -11.40 -10.88
C THR A 178 7.25 -11.45 -9.50
N ARG A 179 8.03 -12.51 -9.30
CA ARG A 179 8.84 -12.72 -8.11
C ARG A 179 10.27 -12.33 -8.37
N LEU A 180 10.80 -11.48 -7.50
CA LEU A 180 12.13 -10.90 -7.57
C LEU A 180 12.98 -11.24 -6.33
N LEU A 181 12.32 -11.63 -5.25
CA LEU A 181 12.93 -12.05 -4.00
C LEU A 181 12.65 -13.55 -3.78
N SER A 182 13.69 -14.28 -3.47
CA SER A 182 13.61 -15.70 -3.06
C SER A 182 13.14 -15.85 -1.63
#